data_9ca386c2f1c0f106e441ebd54c529e85
#
_entry.id   9ca386c2f1c0f106e441ebd54c529e85
#
_cell.length_a   1.000
_cell.length_b   1.000
_cell.length_c   1.000
_cell.angle_alpha   90.00
_cell.angle_beta   90.00
_cell.angle_gamma   90.00
#
_symmetry.space_group_name_H-M   'P 1'
#
loop_
_entity.id
_entity.type
_entity.pdbx_description
1 polymer ?
#
loop_
_entity_poly.entity_id
_entity_poly.type
_entity_poly.pdbx_seq_one_letter_code
_entity_poly.pdbx_strand_id
1 'polypeptide(L)'
;MIQFFDKYVELGLKPIPIYKKTKTPIESAWNKNWSVERWRHLFTSGDYNMGILLGDIVDVEADSEEANDLLERIIDGCQRPRFRSSKSIHNLFISPDPSLTRVVVSGIEFRGNLHQSVVPPSCHEDGSKYQWLSGSFFPIPEMPDELKRFYFQNKAIRRSKSEKQKPPPAKHKSGCLRTHCNSCKNQFHMNRTRLMLEVRAFKIHGLPWLCRNCKPIDVREDCRKIRKIIDR
;
A
#
# COMPACT_ATOMS: atom_id res chain seq x y z
N MET A 1 -0.87 -0.02 25.41
CA MET A 1 -0.47 -0.51 24.07
C MET A 1 0.61 -1.56 24.13
N ILE A 2 1.64 -1.40 24.98
CA ILE A 2 2.78 -2.34 25.03
C ILE A 2 2.36 -3.81 25.28
N GLN A 3 1.41 -4.07 26.16
CA GLN A 3 0.91 -5.44 26.44
C GLN A 3 0.32 -6.10 25.17
N PHE A 4 -0.34 -5.34 24.34
CA PHE A 4 -0.87 -5.83 23.04
C PHE A 4 0.24 -6.07 22.04
N PHE A 5 1.26 -5.20 22.02
CA PHE A 5 2.44 -5.40 21.17
C PHE A 5 3.09 -6.74 21.49
N ASP A 6 3.42 -6.97 22.78
CA ASP A 6 4.07 -8.19 23.22
C ASP A 6 3.21 -9.43 22.89
N LYS A 7 1.90 -9.34 23.12
CA LYS A 7 0.95 -10.41 22.81
C LYS A 7 0.90 -10.74 21.31
N TYR A 8 0.92 -9.72 20.45
CA TYR A 8 0.93 -9.94 19.01
C TYR A 8 2.23 -10.57 18.53
N VAL A 9 3.36 -10.16 19.11
CA VAL A 9 4.65 -10.80 18.82
C VAL A 9 4.66 -12.27 19.23
N GLU A 10 4.12 -12.62 20.41
CA GLU A 10 3.94 -14.01 20.85
C GLU A 10 3.09 -14.85 19.88
N LEU A 11 2.12 -14.23 19.20
CA LEU A 11 1.29 -14.86 18.18
C LEU A 11 1.96 -14.91 16.79
N GLY A 12 3.23 -14.51 16.67
CA GLY A 12 3.97 -14.50 15.41
C GLY A 12 3.60 -13.34 14.48
N LEU A 13 2.81 -12.38 14.95
CA LEU A 13 2.48 -11.17 14.21
C LEU A 13 3.61 -10.16 14.29
N LYS A 14 3.62 -9.21 13.35
CA LYS A 14 4.61 -8.16 13.22
C LYS A 14 3.96 -6.78 13.45
N PRO A 15 3.70 -6.37 14.71
CA PRO A 15 3.05 -5.11 14.99
C PRO A 15 3.94 -3.91 14.64
N ILE A 16 3.31 -2.84 14.12
CA ILE A 16 3.94 -1.58 13.76
C ILE A 16 3.13 -0.40 14.29
N PRO A 17 3.76 0.74 14.62
CA PRO A 17 3.06 1.93 15.05
C PRO A 17 2.43 2.68 13.88
N ILE A 18 1.19 3.09 14.09
CA ILE A 18 0.36 3.84 13.15
C ILE A 18 -0.01 5.17 13.82
N TYR A 19 -0.01 6.26 13.09
CA TYR A 19 -0.51 7.53 13.63
C TYR A 19 -1.95 7.38 14.13
N LYS A 20 -2.21 7.95 15.32
CA LYS A 20 -3.53 7.83 15.95
C LYS A 20 -4.64 8.35 15.04
N LYS A 21 -5.79 7.65 15.06
CA LYS A 21 -6.95 7.95 14.19
C LYS A 21 -6.65 7.96 12.69
N THR A 22 -5.60 7.29 12.25
CA THR A 22 -5.27 7.14 10.83
C THR A 22 -4.98 5.68 10.49
N LYS A 23 -4.74 5.40 9.22
CA LYS A 23 -4.19 4.13 8.72
C LYS A 23 -2.75 4.29 8.25
N THR A 24 -2.09 5.41 8.58
CA THR A 24 -0.76 5.75 8.08
C THR A 24 0.31 5.32 9.07
N PRO A 25 1.25 4.44 8.69
CA PRO A 25 2.42 4.12 9.50
C PRO A 25 3.28 5.36 9.77
N ILE A 26 3.94 5.41 10.93
CA ILE A 26 4.74 6.57 11.34
C ILE A 26 6.02 6.76 10.51
N GLU A 27 6.49 5.72 9.85
CA GLU A 27 7.68 5.76 9.02
C GLU A 27 7.40 5.31 7.57
N SER A 28 8.10 5.91 6.60
CA SER A 28 7.95 5.54 5.18
C SER A 28 8.49 4.14 4.84
N ALA A 29 9.43 3.64 5.63
CA ALA A 29 10.04 2.30 5.45
C ALA A 29 9.48 1.25 6.43
N TRP A 30 8.24 1.43 6.87
CA TRP A 30 7.57 0.61 7.87
C TRP A 30 7.55 -0.90 7.55
N ASN A 31 7.57 -1.28 6.28
CA ASN A 31 7.53 -2.66 5.80
C ASN A 31 8.93 -3.27 5.57
N LYS A 32 10.00 -2.55 5.93
CA LYS A 32 11.39 -3.01 5.79
C LYS A 32 12.02 -3.21 7.17
N ASN A 33 12.83 -4.27 7.27
CA ASN A 33 13.67 -4.52 8.45
C ASN A 33 12.86 -4.49 9.77
N TRP A 34 11.72 -5.20 9.81
CA TRP A 34 10.94 -5.31 11.04
C TRP A 34 11.75 -6.04 12.10
N SER A 35 11.78 -5.50 13.32
CA SER A 35 12.26 -6.18 14.53
C SER A 35 11.49 -5.74 15.75
N VAL A 36 11.49 -6.57 16.80
CA VAL A 36 10.86 -6.24 18.09
C VAL A 36 11.52 -5.01 18.70
N GLU A 37 12.85 -4.96 18.70
CA GLU A 37 13.65 -3.88 19.30
C GLU A 37 13.35 -2.54 18.66
N ARG A 38 13.20 -2.53 17.32
CA ARG A 38 12.88 -1.31 16.56
C ARG A 38 11.57 -0.68 16.95
N TRP A 39 10.52 -1.48 17.19
CA TRP A 39 9.17 -0.96 17.33
C TRP A 39 8.64 -0.95 18.75
N ARG A 40 9.12 -1.86 19.62
CA ARG A 40 8.58 -2.02 20.97
C ARG A 40 8.67 -0.74 21.82
N HIS A 41 9.78 -0.02 21.75
CA HIS A 41 9.99 1.19 22.56
C HIS A 41 8.99 2.31 22.24
N LEU A 42 8.53 2.39 20.97
CA LEU A 42 7.55 3.40 20.57
C LEU A 42 6.19 3.20 21.24
N PHE A 43 5.80 1.95 21.49
CA PHE A 43 4.55 1.65 22.19
C PHE A 43 4.64 1.84 23.72
N THR A 44 5.83 2.04 24.24
CA THR A 44 6.04 2.40 25.66
C THR A 44 5.88 3.90 25.89
N SER A 45 6.40 4.71 24.98
CA SER A 45 6.51 6.16 25.12
C SER A 45 5.48 6.97 24.33
N GLY A 46 4.86 6.37 23.33
CA GLY A 46 4.01 7.05 22.36
C GLY A 46 2.55 6.61 22.40
N ASP A 47 1.69 7.53 21.97
CA ASP A 47 0.26 7.29 21.81
C ASP A 47 -0.08 6.98 20.35
N TYR A 48 0.17 5.73 19.95
CA TYR A 48 -0.03 5.25 18.59
C TYR A 48 -1.18 4.25 18.49
N ASN A 49 -1.79 4.17 17.32
CA ASN A 49 -2.52 3.00 16.89
C ASN A 49 -1.53 1.87 16.55
N MET A 50 -2.04 0.65 16.48
CA MET A 50 -1.28 -0.53 16.12
C MET A 50 -1.76 -1.10 14.80
N GLY A 51 -0.84 -1.30 13.88
CA GLY A 51 -1.04 -2.10 12.67
C GLY A 51 -0.23 -3.38 12.76
N ILE A 52 -0.55 -4.36 11.92
CA ILE A 52 0.29 -5.54 11.69
C ILE A 52 0.77 -5.56 10.25
N LEU A 53 2.04 -5.93 10.04
CA LEU A 53 2.56 -6.21 8.72
C LEU A 53 1.89 -7.47 8.16
N LEU A 54 1.43 -7.37 6.92
CA LEU A 54 0.92 -8.49 6.16
C LEU A 54 2.02 -9.03 5.24
N GLY A 55 1.95 -10.31 4.93
CA GLY A 55 2.92 -11.05 4.14
C GLY A 55 2.53 -12.50 4.17
N ASP A 56 3.02 -13.23 5.18
CA ASP A 56 2.52 -14.57 5.48
C ASP A 56 1.11 -14.56 6.08
N ILE A 57 0.70 -13.41 6.64
CA ILE A 57 -0.67 -13.16 7.10
C ILE A 57 -1.42 -12.39 6.03
N VAL A 58 -2.65 -12.81 5.77
CA VAL A 58 -3.61 -12.16 4.89
C VAL A 58 -4.79 -11.67 5.71
N ASP A 59 -5.17 -10.42 5.54
CA ASP A 59 -6.40 -9.84 6.06
C ASP A 59 -7.46 -9.86 4.96
N VAL A 60 -8.59 -10.48 5.25
CA VAL A 60 -9.75 -10.55 4.36
C VAL A 60 -10.89 -9.77 5.00
N GLU A 61 -11.20 -8.62 4.42
CA GLU A 61 -12.18 -7.66 4.91
C GLU A 61 -13.47 -7.75 4.10
N ALA A 62 -14.61 -7.76 4.78
CA ALA A 62 -15.93 -7.66 4.16
C ALA A 62 -16.53 -6.28 4.46
N ASP A 63 -16.85 -5.52 3.41
CA ASP A 63 -17.29 -4.11 3.50
C ASP A 63 -18.81 -3.95 3.68
N SER A 64 -19.59 -5.03 3.56
CA SER A 64 -21.03 -5.04 3.76
C SER A 64 -21.50 -6.37 4.33
N GLU A 65 -22.76 -6.44 4.74
CA GLU A 65 -23.39 -7.66 5.25
C GLU A 65 -23.43 -8.75 4.15
N GLU A 66 -23.80 -8.39 2.93
CA GLU A 66 -23.84 -9.30 1.80
C GLU A 66 -22.44 -9.86 1.45
N ALA A 67 -21.40 -9.01 1.56
CA ALA A 67 -20.02 -9.44 1.37
C ALA A 67 -19.57 -10.37 2.49
N ASN A 68 -19.99 -10.11 3.73
CA ASN A 68 -19.70 -10.98 4.86
C ASN A 68 -20.41 -12.35 4.69
N ASP A 69 -21.65 -12.38 4.29
CA ASP A 69 -22.40 -13.62 4.04
C ASP A 69 -21.78 -14.44 2.89
N LEU A 70 -21.33 -13.75 1.84
CA LEU A 70 -20.59 -14.39 0.77
C LEU A 70 -19.28 -15.01 1.29
N LEU A 71 -18.54 -14.25 2.07
CA LEU A 71 -17.27 -14.71 2.66
C LEU A 71 -17.49 -15.91 3.57
N GLU A 72 -18.50 -15.88 4.47
CA GLU A 72 -18.82 -16.99 5.38
C GLU A 72 -19.16 -18.27 4.61
N ARG A 73 -19.87 -18.19 3.50
CA ARG A 73 -20.16 -19.34 2.63
C ARG A 73 -18.92 -19.92 1.97
N ILE A 74 -17.95 -19.05 1.60
CA ILE A 74 -16.70 -19.50 0.96
C ILE A 74 -15.80 -20.23 1.97
N ILE A 75 -15.77 -19.75 3.21
CA ILE A 75 -14.85 -20.29 4.23
C ILE A 75 -15.45 -21.41 5.09
N ASP A 76 -16.73 -21.70 4.90
CA ASP A 76 -17.45 -22.87 5.45
C ASP A 76 -17.08 -23.20 6.91
N GLY A 77 -17.39 -22.28 7.84
CA GLY A 77 -17.22 -22.51 9.27
C GLY A 77 -15.79 -22.50 9.80
N CYS A 78 -14.79 -22.17 8.99
CA CYS A 78 -13.40 -22.07 9.44
C CYS A 78 -13.26 -21.06 10.60
N GLN A 79 -12.86 -21.55 11.78
CA GLN A 79 -12.58 -20.72 12.94
C GLN A 79 -11.30 -19.90 12.71
N ARG A 80 -11.37 -18.60 12.96
CA ARG A 80 -10.29 -17.67 12.71
C ARG A 80 -10.39 -16.43 13.60
N PRO A 81 -9.29 -15.69 13.82
CA PRO A 81 -9.34 -14.39 14.45
C PRO A 81 -10.15 -13.41 13.60
N ARG A 82 -11.11 -12.74 14.23
CA ARG A 82 -11.98 -11.74 13.61
C ARG A 82 -12.01 -10.48 14.45
N PHE A 83 -11.94 -9.34 13.78
CA PHE A 83 -12.14 -8.05 14.45
C PHE A 83 -12.98 -7.12 13.60
N ARG A 84 -13.64 -6.18 14.25
CA ARG A 84 -14.44 -5.15 13.61
C ARG A 84 -13.69 -3.82 13.62
N SER A 85 -13.68 -3.14 12.49
CA SER A 85 -13.43 -1.70 12.38
C SER A 85 -14.76 -0.94 12.52
N SER A 86 -14.82 0.35 12.15
CA SER A 86 -16.09 1.10 12.19
C SER A 86 -17.18 0.52 11.28
N LYS A 87 -16.80 -0.06 10.13
CA LYS A 87 -17.74 -0.48 9.09
C LYS A 87 -17.56 -1.93 8.64
N SER A 88 -16.36 -2.48 8.76
CA SER A 88 -15.99 -3.75 8.14
C SER A 88 -15.62 -4.80 9.16
N ILE A 89 -15.76 -6.07 8.78
CA ILE A 89 -15.27 -7.23 9.52
C ILE A 89 -14.02 -7.74 8.84
N HIS A 90 -12.95 -7.84 9.60
CA HIS A 90 -11.65 -8.35 9.19
C HIS A 90 -11.49 -9.81 9.65
N ASN A 91 -10.85 -10.61 8.83
CA ASN A 91 -10.59 -12.03 9.07
C ASN A 91 -9.11 -12.33 8.74
N LEU A 92 -8.38 -12.92 9.68
CA LEU A 92 -6.96 -13.22 9.50
C LEU A 92 -6.72 -14.67 9.14
N PHE A 93 -5.87 -14.89 8.13
CA PHE A 93 -5.44 -16.21 7.66
C PHE A 93 -3.94 -16.23 7.41
N ILE A 94 -3.32 -17.40 7.50
CA ILE A 94 -1.97 -17.66 7.03
C ILE A 94 -2.03 -18.00 5.55
N SER A 95 -1.22 -17.33 4.76
CA SER A 95 -0.97 -17.70 3.37
C SER A 95 0.42 -17.22 2.95
N PRO A 96 1.41 -18.09 2.89
CA PRO A 96 2.80 -17.72 2.59
C PRO A 96 3.04 -17.37 1.12
N ASP A 97 1.98 -17.29 0.30
CA ASP A 97 2.10 -16.92 -1.12
C ASP A 97 2.38 -15.42 -1.29
N PRO A 98 3.61 -15.03 -1.70
CA PRO A 98 3.97 -13.64 -1.87
C PRO A 98 3.20 -12.93 -3.00
N SER A 99 2.49 -13.69 -3.85
CA SER A 99 1.64 -13.13 -4.89
C SER A 99 0.30 -12.61 -4.35
N LEU A 100 -0.08 -12.96 -3.13
CA LEU A 100 -1.25 -12.41 -2.45
C LEU A 100 -0.98 -10.94 -2.09
N THR A 101 -1.57 -10.06 -2.88
CA THR A 101 -1.52 -8.61 -2.72
C THR A 101 -2.93 -8.06 -2.52
N ARG A 102 -3.14 -6.78 -2.71
CA ARG A 102 -4.46 -6.17 -2.58
C ARG A 102 -5.37 -6.51 -3.77
N VAL A 103 -6.51 -7.14 -3.50
CA VAL A 103 -7.60 -7.38 -4.47
C VAL A 103 -8.92 -7.09 -3.79
N VAL A 104 -9.82 -6.39 -4.48
CA VAL A 104 -11.21 -6.16 -4.03
C VAL A 104 -12.15 -6.78 -5.03
N VAL A 105 -13.08 -7.62 -4.58
CA VAL A 105 -14.08 -8.30 -5.42
C VAL A 105 -15.35 -8.55 -4.62
N SER A 106 -16.49 -8.17 -5.17
CA SER A 106 -17.83 -8.35 -4.55
C SER A 106 -17.90 -7.86 -3.10
N GLY A 107 -17.27 -6.70 -2.79
CA GLY A 107 -17.23 -6.15 -1.44
C GLY A 107 -16.26 -6.84 -0.49
N ILE A 108 -15.54 -7.87 -0.95
CA ILE A 108 -14.48 -8.54 -0.18
C ILE A 108 -13.13 -7.97 -0.61
N GLU A 109 -12.39 -7.41 0.34
CA GLU A 109 -11.04 -6.93 0.14
C GLU A 109 -10.01 -7.89 0.74
N PHE A 110 -9.10 -8.37 -0.09
CA PHE A 110 -7.92 -9.11 0.33
C PHE A 110 -6.74 -8.16 0.47
N ARG A 111 -6.03 -8.23 1.58
CA ARG A 111 -4.76 -7.54 1.80
C ARG A 111 -3.71 -8.55 2.23
N GLY A 112 -2.65 -8.65 1.48
CA GLY A 112 -1.52 -9.55 1.76
C GLY A 112 -0.20 -8.82 1.70
N ASN A 113 0.77 -9.39 1.01
CA ASN A 113 2.14 -8.90 0.93
C ASN A 113 2.22 -7.40 0.60
N LEU A 114 3.15 -6.70 1.26
CA LEU A 114 3.40 -5.26 1.16
C LEU A 114 2.28 -4.34 1.71
N HIS A 115 1.32 -4.90 2.44
CA HIS A 115 0.25 -4.15 3.11
C HIS A 115 0.35 -4.26 4.64
N GLN A 116 -0.47 -3.49 5.30
CA GLN A 116 -0.69 -3.56 6.74
C GLN A 116 -2.18 -3.47 7.04
N SER A 117 -2.60 -3.97 8.18
CA SER A 117 -3.95 -3.78 8.73
C SER A 117 -3.87 -3.19 10.12
N VAL A 118 -4.69 -2.18 10.37
CA VAL A 118 -4.86 -1.62 11.72
C VAL A 118 -5.68 -2.60 12.54
N VAL A 119 -5.22 -2.91 13.75
CA VAL A 119 -5.79 -3.95 14.61
C VAL A 119 -6.20 -3.41 15.99
N PRO A 120 -7.06 -4.10 16.73
CA PRO A 120 -7.35 -3.73 18.13
C PRO A 120 -6.06 -3.63 18.97
N PRO A 121 -6.00 -2.71 19.94
CA PRO A 121 -7.05 -1.83 20.47
C PRO A 121 -7.05 -0.43 19.84
N SER A 122 -6.72 -0.30 18.59
CA SER A 122 -6.63 0.97 17.86
C SER A 122 -7.97 1.71 17.79
N CYS A 123 -7.90 3.03 17.50
CA CYS A 123 -9.05 3.87 17.20
C CYS A 123 -9.09 4.21 15.71
N HIS A 124 -10.28 4.14 15.13
CA HIS A 124 -10.55 4.58 13.77
C HIS A 124 -10.61 6.12 13.70
N GLU A 125 -10.60 6.66 12.49
CA GLU A 125 -10.66 8.11 12.22
C GLU A 125 -11.88 8.78 12.85
N ASP A 126 -13.05 8.13 12.82
CA ASP A 126 -14.30 8.58 13.42
C ASP A 126 -14.35 8.44 14.95
N GLY A 127 -13.30 7.92 15.58
CA GLY A 127 -13.20 7.69 17.01
C GLY A 127 -13.70 6.32 17.49
N SER A 128 -14.32 5.51 16.62
CA SER A 128 -14.69 4.15 16.95
C SER A 128 -13.45 3.28 17.21
N LYS A 129 -13.60 2.23 18.03
CA LYS A 129 -12.48 1.34 18.35
C LYS A 129 -12.51 0.11 17.47
N TYR A 130 -11.33 -0.34 17.06
CA TYR A 130 -11.14 -1.69 16.55
C TYR A 130 -11.35 -2.68 17.69
N GLN A 131 -12.18 -3.69 17.49
CA GLN A 131 -12.57 -4.65 18.55
C GLN A 131 -12.53 -6.07 18.02
N TRP A 132 -11.91 -6.97 18.79
CA TRP A 132 -11.98 -8.41 18.52
C TRP A 132 -13.41 -8.91 18.70
N LEU A 133 -13.91 -9.64 17.71
CA LEU A 133 -15.23 -10.27 17.75
C LEU A 133 -15.14 -11.69 18.34
N SER A 134 -14.17 -12.45 17.86
CA SER A 134 -13.93 -13.82 18.28
C SER A 134 -12.51 -14.24 17.89
N GLY A 135 -11.95 -15.24 18.53
CA GLY A 135 -10.67 -15.82 18.15
C GLY A 135 -9.46 -14.90 18.29
N SER A 136 -9.54 -13.86 19.15
CA SER A 136 -8.45 -12.88 19.33
C SER A 136 -7.10 -13.52 19.71
N PHE A 137 -7.15 -14.69 20.30
CA PHE A 137 -5.96 -15.45 20.72
C PHE A 137 -5.96 -16.88 20.18
N PHE A 138 -6.83 -17.17 19.22
CA PHE A 138 -6.77 -18.45 18.49
C PHE A 138 -5.56 -18.46 17.54
N PRO A 139 -5.00 -19.66 17.26
CA PRO A 139 -4.08 -19.79 16.17
C PRO A 139 -4.71 -19.25 14.88
N ILE A 140 -3.96 -18.49 14.13
CA ILE A 140 -4.41 -18.01 12.82
C ILE A 140 -4.40 -19.24 11.90
N PRO A 141 -5.54 -19.64 11.31
CA PRO A 141 -5.59 -20.81 10.44
C PRO A 141 -4.97 -20.53 9.08
N GLU A 142 -4.60 -21.58 8.37
CA GLU A 142 -4.31 -21.45 6.95
C GLU A 142 -5.54 -20.97 6.18
N MET A 143 -5.29 -20.18 5.14
CA MET A 143 -6.34 -19.72 4.25
C MET A 143 -6.99 -20.91 3.53
N PRO A 144 -8.32 -21.11 3.63
CA PRO A 144 -9.02 -22.19 2.97
C PRO A 144 -8.79 -22.21 1.44
N ASP A 145 -8.73 -23.40 0.84
CA ASP A 145 -8.44 -23.52 -0.59
C ASP A 145 -9.53 -22.92 -1.47
N GLU A 146 -10.80 -22.94 -1.02
CA GLU A 146 -11.91 -22.26 -1.67
C GLU A 146 -11.67 -20.75 -1.72
N LEU A 147 -11.20 -20.17 -0.63
CA LEU A 147 -10.90 -18.75 -0.54
C LEU A 147 -9.68 -18.38 -1.40
N LYS A 148 -8.65 -19.23 -1.45
CA LYS A 148 -7.51 -19.08 -2.38
C LYS A 148 -7.98 -19.11 -3.83
N ARG A 149 -8.82 -20.09 -4.19
CA ARG A 149 -9.39 -20.20 -5.56
C ARG A 149 -10.19 -18.96 -5.92
N PHE A 150 -11.07 -18.50 -5.02
CA PHE A 150 -11.84 -17.27 -5.22
C PHE A 150 -10.94 -16.06 -5.47
N TYR A 151 -9.87 -15.89 -4.68
CA TYR A 151 -8.90 -14.82 -4.87
C TYR A 151 -8.23 -14.88 -6.26
N PHE A 152 -7.64 -16.02 -6.63
CA PHE A 152 -6.86 -16.14 -7.86
C PHE A 152 -7.72 -16.02 -9.12
N GLN A 153 -8.92 -16.59 -9.14
CA GLN A 153 -9.86 -16.44 -10.25
C GLN A 153 -10.20 -14.96 -10.50
N ASN A 154 -10.49 -14.23 -9.45
CA ASN A 154 -10.85 -12.83 -9.57
C ASN A 154 -9.66 -11.90 -9.87
N LYS A 155 -8.46 -12.25 -9.39
CA LYS A 155 -7.23 -11.56 -9.76
C LYS A 155 -6.92 -11.72 -11.24
N ALA A 156 -7.11 -12.91 -11.80
CA ALA A 156 -6.91 -13.17 -13.24
C ALA A 156 -7.89 -12.37 -14.10
N ILE A 157 -9.19 -12.34 -13.74
CA ILE A 157 -10.21 -11.55 -14.43
C ILE A 157 -9.87 -10.06 -14.43
N ARG A 158 -9.38 -9.51 -13.30
CA ARG A 158 -8.96 -8.11 -13.21
C ARG A 158 -7.76 -7.80 -14.11
N ARG A 159 -6.76 -8.68 -14.15
CA ARG A 159 -5.61 -8.53 -15.05
C ARG A 159 -6.05 -8.48 -16.50
N SER A 160 -6.89 -9.42 -16.94
CA SER A 160 -7.40 -9.45 -18.31
C SER A 160 -8.21 -8.20 -18.68
N LYS A 161 -9.03 -7.68 -17.75
CA LYS A 161 -9.76 -6.41 -17.95
C LYS A 161 -8.82 -5.21 -18.02
N SER A 162 -7.81 -5.13 -17.15
CA SER A 162 -6.85 -4.03 -17.14
C SER A 162 -5.95 -4.03 -18.38
N GLU A 163 -5.61 -5.19 -18.91
CA GLU A 163 -4.86 -5.33 -20.17
C GLU A 163 -5.68 -4.92 -21.38
N LYS A 164 -6.98 -5.26 -21.42
CA LYS A 164 -7.90 -4.83 -22.47
C LYS A 164 -8.22 -3.32 -22.42
N GLN A 165 -8.15 -2.70 -21.25
CA GLN A 165 -8.39 -1.27 -21.02
C GLN A 165 -7.12 -0.42 -21.09
N LYS A 166 -5.93 -1.03 -21.18
CA LYS A 166 -4.74 -0.23 -21.50
C LYS A 166 -4.98 0.39 -22.87
N PRO A 167 -5.05 1.74 -22.97
CA PRO A 167 -5.06 2.36 -24.28
C PRO A 167 -3.85 1.81 -25.04
N PRO A 168 -3.97 1.54 -26.35
CA PRO A 168 -2.85 1.10 -27.15
C PRO A 168 -1.69 2.03 -26.80
N PRO A 169 -0.44 1.50 -26.66
CA PRO A 169 0.69 2.32 -26.25
C PRO A 169 0.66 3.55 -27.11
N ALA A 170 0.53 4.72 -26.48
CA ALA A 170 0.30 5.96 -27.20
C ALA A 170 1.32 6.00 -28.32
N LYS A 171 0.86 5.95 -29.58
CA LYS A 171 1.72 6.01 -30.77
C LYS A 171 2.65 7.16 -30.49
N HIS A 172 3.93 6.89 -30.29
CA HIS A 172 4.91 7.90 -29.94
C HIS A 172 4.69 9.05 -30.90
N LYS A 173 4.18 10.17 -30.38
CA LYS A 173 4.10 11.38 -31.20
C LYS A 173 5.51 11.60 -31.69
N SER A 174 5.69 11.52 -33.00
CA SER A 174 6.96 11.74 -33.66
C SER A 174 7.56 13.02 -33.08
N GLY A 175 8.70 12.92 -32.38
CA GLY A 175 9.32 14.04 -31.68
C GLY A 175 9.48 13.91 -30.16
N CYS A 176 9.10 12.79 -29.55
CA CYS A 176 9.38 12.56 -28.13
C CYS A 176 10.70 11.79 -27.94
N LEU A 177 11.67 12.42 -27.32
CA LEU A 177 12.98 11.82 -27.03
C LEU A 177 12.93 11.07 -25.70
N ARG A 178 13.42 9.84 -25.68
CA ARG A 178 13.68 9.09 -24.43
C ARG A 178 15.09 9.37 -23.97
N THR A 179 15.25 9.76 -22.72
CA THR A 179 16.57 10.02 -22.14
C THR A 179 16.61 9.60 -20.68
N HIS A 180 17.80 9.59 -20.10
CA HIS A 180 18.03 9.26 -18.69
C HIS A 180 18.53 10.48 -17.93
N CYS A 181 18.14 10.58 -16.66
CA CYS A 181 18.71 11.56 -15.76
C CYS A 181 20.19 11.26 -15.50
N ASN A 182 21.06 12.24 -15.67
CA ASN A 182 22.49 12.07 -15.42
C ASN A 182 22.83 11.80 -13.93
N SER A 183 21.97 12.24 -13.03
CA SER A 183 22.14 12.02 -11.59
C SER A 183 21.58 10.70 -11.10
N CYS A 184 20.27 10.46 -11.22
CA CYS A 184 19.61 9.28 -10.68
C CYS A 184 19.41 8.13 -11.71
N LYS A 185 19.82 8.30 -12.96
CA LYS A 185 19.69 7.37 -14.08
C LYS A 185 18.26 6.97 -14.46
N ASN A 186 17.25 7.50 -13.81
CA ASN A 186 15.86 7.22 -14.15
C ASN A 186 15.53 7.71 -15.56
N GLN A 187 14.86 6.84 -16.32
CA GLN A 187 14.39 7.16 -17.66
C GLN A 187 13.23 8.15 -17.60
N PHE A 188 13.22 9.12 -18.50
CA PHE A 188 12.09 10.03 -18.67
C PHE A 188 11.90 10.42 -20.15
N HIS A 189 10.68 10.86 -20.47
CA HIS A 189 10.32 11.29 -21.80
C HIS A 189 10.40 12.80 -21.92
N MET A 190 11.00 13.29 -22.99
CA MET A 190 11.04 14.70 -23.35
C MET A 190 10.24 14.96 -24.61
N ASN A 191 9.24 15.83 -24.53
CA ASN A 191 8.63 16.44 -25.68
C ASN A 191 9.46 17.65 -26.14
N ARG A 192 9.10 18.24 -27.30
CA ARG A 192 9.81 19.39 -27.87
C ARG A 192 9.95 20.56 -26.87
N THR A 193 8.89 20.89 -26.14
CA THR A 193 8.90 21.97 -25.15
C THR A 193 9.89 21.67 -24.01
N ARG A 194 9.89 20.45 -23.51
CA ARG A 194 10.80 20.05 -22.44
C ARG A 194 12.25 20.00 -22.91
N LEU A 195 12.51 19.54 -24.13
CA LEU A 195 13.84 19.57 -24.73
C LEU A 195 14.38 21.01 -24.82
N MET A 196 13.56 21.96 -25.26
CA MET A 196 13.92 23.38 -25.30
C MET A 196 14.25 23.95 -23.92
N LEU A 197 13.48 23.60 -22.90
CA LEU A 197 13.74 24.00 -21.50
C LEU A 197 15.05 23.40 -20.96
N GLU A 198 15.33 22.12 -21.28
CA GLU A 198 16.59 21.46 -20.87
C GLU A 198 17.81 22.07 -21.54
N VAL A 199 17.73 22.34 -22.85
CA VAL A 199 18.82 23.01 -23.61
C VAL A 199 19.07 24.39 -23.04
N ARG A 200 18.04 25.15 -22.68
CA ARG A 200 18.16 26.49 -22.10
C ARG A 200 18.74 26.45 -20.69
N ALA A 201 18.28 25.51 -19.85
CA ALA A 201 18.83 25.27 -18.52
C ALA A 201 20.32 24.88 -18.58
N PHE A 202 20.73 24.05 -19.55
CA PHE A 202 22.13 23.73 -19.78
C PHE A 202 22.94 24.96 -20.16
N LYS A 203 22.44 25.78 -21.09
CA LYS A 203 23.13 27.00 -21.55
C LYS A 203 23.30 28.05 -20.43
N ILE A 204 22.30 28.21 -19.55
CA ILE A 204 22.29 29.23 -18.50
C ILE A 204 23.07 28.75 -17.26
N HIS A 205 22.89 27.49 -16.87
CA HIS A 205 23.38 26.99 -15.58
C HIS A 205 24.50 25.93 -15.72
N GLY A 206 24.90 25.56 -16.95
CA GLY A 206 25.92 24.53 -17.20
C GLY A 206 25.56 23.14 -16.68
N LEU A 207 24.30 22.88 -16.37
CA LEU A 207 23.84 21.63 -15.74
C LEU A 207 23.54 20.56 -16.76
N PRO A 208 23.97 19.31 -16.50
CA PRO A 208 23.62 18.16 -17.35
C PRO A 208 22.12 17.86 -17.28
N TRP A 209 21.66 16.99 -18.17
CA TRP A 209 20.26 16.59 -18.23
C TRP A 209 19.81 15.90 -16.93
N LEU A 210 18.93 16.54 -16.19
CA LEU A 210 18.44 16.12 -14.91
C LEU A 210 16.90 15.94 -14.93
N CYS A 211 16.41 14.92 -14.22
CA CYS A 211 14.97 14.80 -14.00
C CYS A 211 14.48 15.90 -13.03
N ARG A 212 13.16 16.08 -12.96
CA ARG A 212 12.55 17.11 -12.13
C ARG A 212 13.00 17.08 -10.66
N ASN A 213 13.23 15.86 -10.12
CA ASN A 213 13.59 15.68 -8.72
C ASN A 213 15.07 15.98 -8.43
N CYS A 214 15.94 15.85 -9.42
CA CYS A 214 17.37 16.08 -9.29
C CYS A 214 17.81 17.51 -9.68
N LYS A 215 16.92 18.31 -10.24
CA LYS A 215 17.22 19.72 -10.55
C LYS A 215 17.24 20.56 -9.28
N PRO A 216 18.20 21.47 -9.11
CA PRO A 216 18.19 22.50 -8.07
C PRO A 216 16.90 23.34 -8.11
N ILE A 217 16.53 23.95 -6.97
CA ILE A 217 15.26 24.67 -6.82
C ILE A 217 15.20 25.91 -7.70
N ASP A 218 16.28 26.68 -7.77
CA ASP A 218 16.45 27.86 -8.61
C ASP A 218 16.22 27.56 -10.09
N VAL A 219 16.83 26.47 -10.59
CA VAL A 219 16.64 26.00 -11.98
C VAL A 219 15.20 25.59 -12.26
N ARG A 220 14.50 25.00 -11.27
CA ARG A 220 13.08 24.66 -11.41
C ARG A 220 12.20 25.89 -11.55
N GLU A 221 12.52 26.95 -10.84
CA GLU A 221 11.79 28.23 -10.90
C GLU A 221 11.97 28.92 -12.24
N ASP A 222 13.19 28.97 -12.78
CA ASP A 222 13.46 29.50 -14.10
C ASP A 222 12.76 28.72 -15.21
N CYS A 223 12.75 27.40 -15.12
CA CYS A 223 11.99 26.56 -16.05
C CYS A 223 10.47 26.84 -15.99
N ARG A 224 9.91 27.15 -14.82
CA ARG A 224 8.50 27.53 -14.67
C ARG A 224 8.18 28.88 -15.31
N LYS A 225 9.07 29.87 -15.15
CA LYS A 225 8.93 31.21 -15.78
C LYS A 225 8.95 31.09 -17.30
N ILE A 226 9.91 30.35 -17.83
CA ILE A 226 10.05 30.13 -19.27
C ILE A 226 8.83 29.42 -19.86
N ARG A 227 8.29 28.42 -19.17
CA ARG A 227 7.09 27.69 -19.61
C ARG A 227 5.89 28.65 -19.76
N LYS A 228 5.68 29.55 -18.80
CA LYS A 228 4.60 30.56 -18.87
C LYS A 228 4.72 31.50 -20.08
N ILE A 229 5.91 31.67 -20.62
CA ILE A 229 6.15 32.49 -21.82
C ILE A 229 5.90 31.71 -23.12
N ILE A 230 6.17 30.40 -23.10
CA ILE A 230 5.98 29.52 -24.27
C ILE A 230 4.51 29.11 -24.46
N ASP A 231 3.77 29.01 -23.37
CA ASP A 231 2.35 28.62 -23.36
C ASP A 231 1.40 29.83 -23.62
N ARG A 232 1.95 31.04 -23.83
CA ARG A 232 1.27 32.25 -24.33
C ARG A 232 1.49 32.41 -25.84
#